data_938de3d972ad8b166876107e45aba75d
#
_entry.id   938de3d972ad8b166876107e45aba75d
#
_cell.length_a   1.000
_cell.length_b   1.000
_cell.length_c   1.000
_cell.angle_alpha   90.00
_cell.angle_beta   90.00
_cell.angle_gamma   90.00
#
_symmetry.space_group_name_H-M   'P 1'
#
loop_
_entity.id
_entity.type
_entity.pdbx_description
1 polymer ?
#
loop_
_entity_poly.entity_id
_entity_poly.type
_entity_poly.pdbx_seq_one_letter_code
_entity_poly.pdbx_strand_id
1 'polypeptide(L)'
;MIVTLIMVLPLVLLFMSSITDENTLIASGYSFFPAKLSLNAYRYIMVNASTVLHSYGLTVIITMVGTSGSVLLSALTAYPLSLRDFPGRKVITFFVFFTMLFSGGLVPSYIMWTTTFGIKNTLWAYILPNFLLSAFNVILVRTFFQMSIPYEIYEAAKIDGAGYLRIFMKIAIPLSKPILVTIGLFAGLAYWNDWTNGLYYVTKSDMLSIQALLNKMILDIQALTAHSTADSGAMMQIPQVSIRMAVAFVAIVPILI
;
A
#
# COMPACT_ATOMS: atom_id res chain seq x y z
N MET A 1 -13.96 14.07 -19.25
CA MET A 1 -12.75 14.64 -19.85
C MET A 1 -12.12 15.77 -19.01
N ILE A 2 -12.83 16.86 -18.66
CA ILE A 2 -12.24 17.98 -17.90
C ILE A 2 -11.70 17.53 -16.54
N VAL A 3 -12.46 16.76 -15.77
CA VAL A 3 -12.03 16.23 -14.47
C VAL A 3 -10.77 15.34 -14.59
N THR A 4 -10.72 14.49 -15.62
CA THR A 4 -9.55 13.63 -15.89
C THR A 4 -8.30 14.46 -16.20
N LEU A 5 -8.45 15.52 -17.00
CA LEU A 5 -7.36 16.44 -17.31
C LEU A 5 -6.83 17.12 -16.03
N ILE A 6 -7.72 17.61 -15.16
CA ILE A 6 -7.34 18.21 -13.87
C ILE A 6 -6.58 17.22 -12.99
N MET A 7 -6.97 15.93 -12.96
CA MET A 7 -6.29 14.90 -12.17
C MET A 7 -4.91 14.53 -12.72
N VAL A 8 -4.67 14.72 -14.02
CA VAL A 8 -3.35 14.44 -14.64
C VAL A 8 -2.37 15.60 -14.42
N LEU A 9 -2.84 16.84 -14.25
CA LEU A 9 -1.98 18.01 -14.08
C LEU A 9 -0.93 17.85 -12.96
N PRO A 10 -1.26 17.38 -11.75
CA PRO A 10 -0.24 17.18 -10.70
C PRO A 10 0.84 16.16 -11.09
N LEU A 11 0.50 15.12 -11.85
CA LEU A 11 1.45 14.11 -12.32
C LEU A 11 2.41 14.71 -13.37
N VAL A 12 1.88 15.55 -14.27
CA VAL A 12 2.70 16.28 -15.23
C VAL A 12 3.61 17.27 -14.51
N LEU A 13 3.11 17.99 -13.50
CA LEU A 13 3.91 18.91 -12.71
C LEU A 13 5.03 18.18 -11.95
N LEU A 14 4.72 17.01 -11.37
CA LEU A 14 5.70 16.14 -10.70
C LEU A 14 6.81 15.72 -11.67
N PHE A 15 6.44 15.27 -12.87
CA PHE A 15 7.39 14.89 -13.92
C PHE A 15 8.25 16.08 -14.34
N MET A 16 7.65 17.24 -14.63
CA MET A 16 8.40 18.44 -15.02
C MET A 16 9.34 18.91 -13.92
N SER A 17 8.91 18.86 -12.67
CA SER A 17 9.76 19.18 -11.52
C SER A 17 10.92 18.21 -11.33
N SER A 18 10.73 16.92 -11.68
CA SER A 18 11.79 15.90 -11.58
C SER A 18 12.94 16.10 -12.55
N ILE A 19 12.70 16.79 -13.68
CA ILE A 19 13.71 17.12 -14.70
C ILE A 19 14.14 18.59 -14.66
N THR A 20 13.75 19.32 -13.63
CA THR A 20 14.12 20.74 -13.46
C THR A 20 15.41 20.89 -12.64
N ASP A 21 16.24 21.87 -12.97
CA ASP A 21 17.43 22.20 -12.21
C ASP A 21 17.08 22.65 -10.78
N GLU A 22 17.84 22.17 -9.79
CA GLU A 22 17.59 22.39 -8.36
C GLU A 22 17.53 23.88 -8.00
N ASN A 23 18.50 24.68 -8.49
CA ASN A 23 18.52 26.11 -8.21
C ASN A 23 17.29 26.83 -8.77
N THR A 24 16.81 26.37 -9.92
CA THR A 24 15.57 26.91 -10.53
C THR A 24 14.35 26.54 -9.71
N LEU A 25 14.27 25.28 -9.19
CA LEU A 25 13.19 24.85 -8.31
C LEU A 25 13.14 25.63 -6.99
N ILE A 26 14.30 25.92 -6.41
CA ILE A 26 14.40 26.70 -5.17
C ILE A 26 14.02 28.16 -5.39
N ALA A 27 14.47 28.76 -6.50
CA ALA A 27 14.27 30.19 -6.80
C ALA A 27 12.86 30.50 -7.31
N SER A 28 12.31 29.67 -8.20
CA SER A 28 11.07 29.93 -8.94
C SER A 28 9.90 29.01 -8.54
N GLY A 29 10.14 28.00 -7.70
CA GLY A 29 9.14 27.00 -7.33
C GLY A 29 8.84 25.99 -8.47
N TYR A 30 7.75 25.26 -8.30
CA TYR A 30 7.31 24.26 -9.28
C TYR A 30 6.65 24.92 -10.50
N SER A 31 7.07 24.53 -11.70
CA SER A 31 6.54 25.06 -12.96
C SER A 31 6.32 23.95 -13.98
N PHE A 32 5.27 24.10 -14.79
CA PHE A 32 5.03 23.22 -15.95
C PHE A 32 6.04 23.46 -17.09
N PHE A 33 6.63 24.65 -17.12
CA PHE A 33 7.62 25.04 -18.12
C PHE A 33 8.90 25.49 -17.42
N PRO A 34 9.80 24.55 -17.07
CA PRO A 34 11.02 24.87 -16.36
C PRO A 34 11.96 25.71 -17.23
N ALA A 35 12.55 26.76 -16.65
CA ALA A 35 13.50 27.61 -17.35
C ALA A 35 14.83 26.88 -17.66
N LYS A 36 15.20 25.89 -16.84
CA LYS A 36 16.42 25.10 -17.01
C LYS A 36 16.15 23.63 -16.68
N LEU A 37 16.44 22.76 -17.64
CA LEU A 37 16.32 21.31 -17.49
C LEU A 37 17.61 20.72 -16.92
N SER A 38 17.48 19.70 -16.06
CA SER A 38 18.60 18.94 -15.49
C SER A 38 18.18 17.51 -15.23
N LEU A 39 19.05 16.55 -15.54
CA LEU A 39 18.88 15.14 -15.25
C LEU A 39 19.70 14.69 -14.02
N ASN A 40 20.22 15.61 -13.24
CA ASN A 40 21.08 15.31 -12.09
C ASN A 40 20.37 14.43 -11.05
N ALA A 41 19.06 14.62 -10.85
CA ALA A 41 18.24 13.79 -9.97
C ALA A 41 18.21 12.33 -10.42
N TYR A 42 18.00 12.08 -11.71
CA TYR A 42 18.01 10.73 -12.26
C TYR A 42 19.40 10.11 -12.25
N ARG A 43 20.44 10.91 -12.48
CA ARG A 43 21.82 10.44 -12.35
C ARG A 43 22.15 10.00 -10.92
N TYR A 44 21.68 10.74 -9.91
CA TYR A 44 21.81 10.36 -8.52
C TYR A 44 21.08 9.03 -8.21
N ILE A 45 19.86 8.87 -8.73
CA ILE A 45 19.10 7.62 -8.61
C ILE A 45 19.87 6.46 -9.27
N MET A 46 20.51 6.67 -10.44
CA MET A 46 21.29 5.65 -11.12
C MET A 46 22.55 5.26 -10.35
N VAL A 47 23.22 6.19 -9.68
CA VAL A 47 24.36 5.89 -8.80
C VAL A 47 23.93 5.01 -7.62
N ASN A 48 22.72 5.22 -7.11
CA ASN A 48 22.13 4.45 -6.02
C ASN A 48 21.13 3.38 -6.51
N ALA A 49 21.22 2.98 -7.78
CA ALA A 49 20.25 2.10 -8.43
C ALA A 49 20.06 0.77 -7.71
N SER A 50 21.13 0.21 -7.13
CA SER A 50 21.04 -1.05 -6.38
C SER A 50 20.09 -0.95 -5.20
N THR A 51 20.12 0.13 -4.42
CA THR A 51 19.23 0.37 -3.29
C THR A 51 17.79 0.59 -3.75
N VAL A 52 17.60 1.38 -4.80
CA VAL A 52 16.26 1.66 -5.35
C VAL A 52 15.65 0.39 -5.94
N LEU A 53 16.40 -0.37 -6.74
CA LEU A 53 15.91 -1.63 -7.32
C LEU A 53 15.62 -2.68 -6.25
N HIS A 54 16.43 -2.75 -5.20
CA HIS A 54 16.19 -3.65 -4.07
C HIS A 54 14.87 -3.29 -3.37
N SER A 55 14.66 -2.00 -3.05
CA SER A 55 13.41 -1.52 -2.44
C SER A 55 12.19 -1.74 -3.34
N TYR A 56 12.34 -1.62 -4.66
CA TYR A 56 11.31 -1.98 -5.62
C TYR A 56 10.98 -3.47 -5.58
N GLY A 57 11.99 -4.34 -5.67
CA GLY A 57 11.81 -5.78 -5.60
C GLY A 57 11.10 -6.21 -4.31
N LEU A 58 11.52 -5.63 -3.18
CA LEU A 58 10.90 -5.83 -1.89
C LEU A 58 9.43 -5.39 -1.89
N THR A 59 9.12 -4.22 -2.44
CA THR A 59 7.74 -3.70 -2.54
C THR A 59 6.85 -4.60 -3.39
N VAL A 60 7.36 -5.08 -4.52
CA VAL A 60 6.64 -6.03 -5.37
C VAL A 60 6.31 -7.32 -4.60
N ILE A 61 7.27 -7.90 -3.88
CA ILE A 61 7.07 -9.10 -3.07
C ILE A 61 6.02 -8.86 -1.99
N ILE A 62 6.15 -7.75 -1.23
CA ILE A 62 5.20 -7.37 -0.18
C ILE A 62 3.79 -7.24 -0.76
N THR A 63 3.66 -6.52 -1.88
CA THR A 63 2.37 -6.28 -2.53
C THR A 63 1.76 -7.58 -3.03
N MET A 64 2.51 -8.44 -3.71
CA MET A 64 2.00 -9.70 -4.24
C MET A 64 1.57 -10.66 -3.11
N VAL A 65 2.44 -10.89 -2.14
CA VAL A 65 2.16 -11.80 -1.02
C VAL A 65 1.05 -11.25 -0.13
N GLY A 66 1.14 -9.96 0.23
CA GLY A 66 0.15 -9.30 1.08
C GLY A 66 -1.24 -9.25 0.44
N THR A 67 -1.33 -8.85 -0.83
CA THR A 67 -2.60 -8.80 -1.57
C THR A 67 -3.23 -10.18 -1.70
N SER A 68 -2.45 -11.18 -2.12
CA SER A 68 -2.95 -12.55 -2.27
C SER A 68 -3.45 -13.11 -0.93
N GLY A 69 -2.69 -12.89 0.15
CA GLY A 69 -3.07 -13.27 1.50
C GLY A 69 -4.34 -12.55 1.97
N SER A 70 -4.42 -11.24 1.76
CA SER A 70 -5.59 -10.43 2.16
C SER A 70 -6.86 -10.84 1.42
N VAL A 71 -6.79 -11.05 0.10
CA VAL A 71 -7.94 -11.51 -0.70
C VAL A 71 -8.40 -12.89 -0.25
N LEU A 72 -7.46 -13.81 -0.07
CA LEU A 72 -7.77 -15.18 0.37
C LEU A 72 -8.41 -15.20 1.75
N LEU A 73 -7.83 -14.52 2.73
CA LEU A 73 -8.36 -14.46 4.10
C LEU A 73 -9.70 -13.74 4.16
N SER A 74 -9.87 -12.65 3.41
CA SER A 74 -11.15 -11.95 3.31
C SER A 74 -12.24 -12.84 2.73
N ALA A 75 -11.96 -13.59 1.67
CA ALA A 75 -12.91 -14.51 1.06
C ALA A 75 -13.24 -15.70 1.98
N LEU A 76 -12.21 -16.30 2.61
CA LEU A 76 -12.39 -17.41 3.56
C LEU A 76 -13.21 -17.00 4.79
N THR A 77 -13.02 -15.78 5.28
CA THR A 77 -13.80 -15.26 6.42
C THR A 77 -15.22 -14.87 5.99
N ALA A 78 -15.37 -14.23 4.84
CA ALA A 78 -16.64 -13.74 4.33
C ALA A 78 -17.61 -14.89 3.96
N TYR A 79 -17.10 -16.01 3.44
CA TYR A 79 -17.93 -17.10 2.95
C TYR A 79 -18.82 -17.71 4.05
N PRO A 80 -18.30 -18.22 5.19
CA PRO A 80 -19.16 -18.74 6.25
C PRO A 80 -20.08 -17.66 6.81
N LEU A 81 -19.64 -16.43 6.90
CA LEU A 81 -20.47 -15.30 7.37
C LEU A 81 -21.60 -14.93 6.38
N SER A 82 -21.52 -15.37 5.13
CA SER A 82 -22.58 -15.18 4.14
C SER A 82 -23.69 -16.22 4.24
N LEU A 83 -23.38 -17.42 4.74
CA LEU A 83 -24.33 -18.54 4.83
C LEU A 83 -25.39 -18.29 5.92
N ARG A 84 -26.67 -18.61 5.60
CA ARG A 84 -27.79 -18.40 6.53
C ARG A 84 -27.71 -19.33 7.77
N ASP A 85 -27.24 -20.55 7.57
CA ASP A 85 -27.22 -21.61 8.56
C ASP A 85 -25.94 -21.64 9.42
N PHE A 86 -25.01 -20.70 9.21
CA PHE A 86 -23.75 -20.72 9.94
C PHE A 86 -23.94 -20.28 11.40
N PRO A 87 -23.68 -21.18 12.39
CA PRO A 87 -23.84 -20.84 13.80
C PRO A 87 -22.87 -19.75 14.23
N GLY A 88 -23.33 -18.81 15.05
CA GLY A 88 -22.50 -17.70 15.52
C GLY A 88 -22.25 -16.58 14.51
N ARG A 89 -22.83 -16.65 13.30
CA ARG A 89 -22.65 -15.66 12.22
C ARG A 89 -22.82 -14.21 12.71
N LYS A 90 -23.87 -13.94 13.50
CA LYS A 90 -24.17 -12.59 14.01
C LYS A 90 -23.07 -12.08 14.94
N VAL A 91 -22.59 -12.95 15.84
CA VAL A 91 -21.55 -12.61 16.82
C VAL A 91 -20.22 -12.34 16.13
N ILE A 92 -19.79 -13.23 15.23
CA ILE A 92 -18.53 -13.04 14.50
C ILE A 92 -18.60 -11.81 13.59
N THR A 93 -19.73 -11.59 12.90
CA THR A 93 -19.91 -10.37 12.09
C THR A 93 -19.84 -9.11 12.95
N PHE A 94 -20.41 -9.14 14.16
CA PHE A 94 -20.31 -8.03 15.10
C PHE A 94 -18.84 -7.75 15.46
N PHE A 95 -18.05 -8.77 15.80
CA PHE A 95 -16.63 -8.58 16.12
C PHE A 95 -15.82 -8.07 14.92
N VAL A 96 -16.08 -8.58 13.71
CA VAL A 96 -15.45 -8.06 12.48
C VAL A 96 -15.80 -6.57 12.32
N PHE A 97 -17.05 -6.19 12.47
CA PHE A 97 -17.47 -4.79 12.38
C PHE A 97 -16.90 -3.94 13.52
N PHE A 98 -16.82 -4.50 14.73
CA PHE A 98 -16.26 -3.81 15.91
C PHE A 98 -14.80 -3.36 15.66
N THR A 99 -13.98 -4.17 14.97
CA THR A 99 -12.60 -3.80 14.65
C THR A 99 -12.49 -2.59 13.71
N MET A 100 -13.54 -2.21 13.00
CA MET A 100 -13.56 -0.97 12.21
C MET A 100 -13.78 0.27 13.07
N LEU A 101 -14.53 0.13 14.16
CA LEU A 101 -14.93 1.25 15.02
C LEU A 101 -13.91 1.51 16.13
N PHE A 102 -13.23 0.47 16.58
CA PHE A 102 -12.35 0.52 17.74
C PHE A 102 -10.93 0.11 17.34
N SER A 103 -9.97 1.00 17.59
CA SER A 103 -8.55 0.76 17.43
C SER A 103 -7.84 0.92 18.77
N GLY A 104 -6.93 0.03 19.08
CA GLY A 104 -6.08 0.14 20.29
C GLY A 104 -5.10 1.30 20.22
N GLY A 105 -4.96 1.93 19.08
CA GLY A 105 -3.99 3.00 18.84
C GLY A 105 -2.60 2.49 18.46
N LEU A 106 -1.71 3.45 18.17
CA LEU A 106 -0.37 3.15 17.64
C LEU A 106 0.52 2.44 18.65
N VAL A 107 0.59 2.95 19.89
CA VAL A 107 1.53 2.45 20.91
C VAL A 107 1.23 1.00 21.31
N PRO A 108 0.00 0.62 21.70
CA PRO A 108 -0.34 -0.78 21.97
C PRO A 108 -0.08 -1.70 20.77
N SER A 109 -0.42 -1.27 19.56
CA SER A 109 -0.16 -2.05 18.35
C SER A 109 1.34 -2.24 18.10
N TYR A 110 2.13 -1.20 18.30
CA TYR A 110 3.58 -1.28 18.16
C TYR A 110 4.19 -2.28 19.14
N ILE A 111 3.82 -2.21 20.42
CA ILE A 111 4.32 -3.13 21.47
C ILE A 111 3.92 -4.57 21.13
N MET A 112 2.67 -4.79 20.76
CA MET A 112 2.16 -6.12 20.38
C MET A 112 2.99 -6.71 19.23
N TRP A 113 3.15 -5.97 18.12
CA TRP A 113 3.84 -6.46 16.94
C TRP A 113 5.34 -6.65 17.14
N THR A 114 5.99 -5.73 17.88
CA THR A 114 7.46 -5.77 18.05
C THR A 114 7.91 -6.67 19.19
N THR A 115 7.16 -6.70 20.30
CA THR A 115 7.57 -7.44 21.50
C THR A 115 6.95 -8.83 21.57
N THR A 116 5.62 -8.94 21.33
CA THR A 116 4.92 -10.22 21.42
C THR A 116 5.15 -11.08 20.17
N PHE A 117 5.02 -10.49 18.99
CA PHE A 117 5.18 -11.21 17.73
C PHE A 117 6.58 -11.15 17.12
N GLY A 118 7.45 -10.24 17.59
CA GLY A 118 8.84 -10.16 17.16
C GLY A 118 9.05 -9.86 15.68
N ILE A 119 8.12 -9.18 15.01
CA ILE A 119 8.17 -8.98 13.55
C ILE A 119 9.08 -7.84 13.10
N LYS A 120 9.69 -7.11 14.05
CA LYS A 120 10.56 -5.96 13.73
C LYS A 120 11.68 -6.36 12.78
N ASN A 121 11.93 -5.56 11.74
CA ASN A 121 12.94 -5.82 10.72
C ASN A 121 12.77 -7.16 9.98
N THR A 122 11.53 -7.56 9.70
CA THR A 122 11.19 -8.71 8.88
C THR A 122 10.18 -8.31 7.79
N LEU A 123 10.01 -9.15 6.77
CA LEU A 123 8.94 -8.97 5.76
C LEU A 123 7.54 -8.94 6.38
N TRP A 124 7.34 -9.68 7.46
CA TRP A 124 6.07 -9.74 8.18
C TRP A 124 5.66 -8.40 8.78
N ALA A 125 6.62 -7.49 9.01
CA ALA A 125 6.36 -6.13 9.46
C ALA A 125 5.50 -5.31 8.49
N TYR A 126 5.58 -5.61 7.19
CA TYR A 126 4.72 -4.98 6.18
C TYR A 126 3.42 -5.76 5.92
N ILE A 127 3.45 -7.09 6.06
CA ILE A 127 2.34 -7.95 5.63
C ILE A 127 1.25 -8.05 6.70
N LEU A 128 1.63 -8.26 7.99
CA LEU A 128 0.67 -8.55 9.03
C LEU A 128 -0.08 -7.33 9.57
N PRO A 129 0.59 -6.21 9.93
CA PRO A 129 -0.10 -5.08 10.52
C PRO A 129 -1.07 -4.42 9.54
N ASN A 130 -2.32 -4.23 9.98
CA ASN A 130 -3.38 -3.44 9.35
C ASN A 130 -3.99 -3.97 8.05
N PHE A 131 -3.24 -4.67 7.19
CA PHE A 131 -3.69 -4.94 5.82
C PHE A 131 -4.07 -6.39 5.54
N LEU A 132 -3.53 -7.35 6.28
CA LEU A 132 -3.73 -8.77 5.98
C LEU A 132 -5.21 -9.18 6.07
N LEU A 133 -5.94 -8.68 7.06
CA LEU A 133 -7.37 -8.91 7.21
C LEU A 133 -8.09 -7.58 7.47
N SER A 134 -8.61 -6.99 6.41
CA SER A 134 -9.45 -5.79 6.49
C SER A 134 -10.91 -6.16 6.72
N ALA A 135 -11.49 -5.69 7.82
CA ALA A 135 -12.91 -5.89 8.10
C ALA A 135 -13.81 -5.31 6.99
N PHE A 136 -13.42 -4.19 6.39
CA PHE A 136 -14.11 -3.59 5.25
C PHE A 136 -14.18 -4.55 4.07
N ASN A 137 -13.04 -5.18 3.69
CA ASN A 137 -13.00 -6.14 2.59
C ASN A 137 -13.85 -7.39 2.90
N VAL A 138 -13.81 -7.88 4.14
CA VAL A 138 -14.63 -9.02 4.57
C VAL A 138 -16.12 -8.71 4.43
N ILE A 139 -16.58 -7.53 4.88
CA ILE A 139 -17.98 -7.13 4.79
C ILE A 139 -18.41 -6.95 3.34
N LEU A 140 -17.55 -6.36 2.50
CA LEU A 140 -17.80 -6.19 1.07
C LEU A 140 -18.02 -7.54 0.37
N VAL A 141 -17.09 -8.47 0.54
CA VAL A 141 -17.16 -9.82 -0.05
C VAL A 141 -18.36 -10.60 0.49
N ARG A 142 -18.61 -10.53 1.81
CA ARG A 142 -19.77 -11.15 2.42
C ARG A 142 -21.09 -10.64 1.81
N THR A 143 -21.21 -9.32 1.66
CA THR A 143 -22.40 -8.70 1.07
C THR A 143 -22.56 -9.15 -0.39
N PHE A 144 -21.48 -9.21 -1.15
CA PHE A 144 -21.52 -9.72 -2.51
C PHE A 144 -22.00 -11.18 -2.58
N PHE A 145 -21.46 -12.07 -1.73
CA PHE A 145 -21.91 -13.46 -1.66
C PHE A 145 -23.41 -13.59 -1.33
N GLN A 146 -23.94 -12.67 -0.51
CA GLN A 146 -25.35 -12.70 -0.12
C GLN A 146 -26.31 -12.13 -1.17
N MET A 147 -25.86 -11.12 -1.94
CA MET A 147 -26.74 -10.39 -2.86
C MET A 147 -26.60 -10.85 -4.30
N SER A 148 -25.41 -11.29 -4.70
CA SER A 148 -25.11 -11.62 -6.11
C SER A 148 -25.16 -13.11 -6.42
N ILE A 149 -25.11 -13.98 -5.41
CA ILE A 149 -25.21 -15.43 -5.60
C ILE A 149 -26.55 -15.89 -4.99
N PRO A 150 -27.50 -16.38 -5.84
CA PRO A 150 -28.74 -16.95 -5.36
C PRO A 150 -28.49 -18.10 -4.38
N TYR A 151 -29.20 -18.09 -3.26
CA TYR A 151 -28.98 -19.09 -2.20
C TYR A 151 -29.32 -20.51 -2.65
N GLU A 152 -30.23 -20.63 -3.59
CA GLU A 152 -30.68 -21.88 -4.22
C GLU A 152 -29.53 -22.65 -4.89
N ILE A 153 -28.50 -21.95 -5.38
CA ILE A 153 -27.29 -22.58 -5.94
C ILE A 153 -26.50 -23.31 -4.83
N TYR A 154 -26.43 -22.73 -3.65
CA TYR A 154 -25.78 -23.39 -2.50
C TYR A 154 -26.59 -24.59 -1.99
N GLU A 155 -27.93 -24.49 -2.00
CA GLU A 155 -28.80 -25.61 -1.61
C GLU A 155 -28.73 -26.77 -2.58
N ALA A 156 -28.80 -26.49 -3.88
CA ALA A 156 -28.63 -27.51 -4.93
C ALA A 156 -27.30 -28.24 -4.81
N ALA A 157 -26.20 -27.51 -4.62
CA ALA A 157 -24.89 -28.10 -4.45
C ALA A 157 -24.77 -28.95 -3.17
N LYS A 158 -25.48 -28.60 -2.09
CA LYS A 158 -25.56 -29.40 -0.85
C LYS A 158 -26.35 -30.68 -1.08
N ILE A 159 -27.44 -30.64 -1.84
CA ILE A 159 -28.24 -31.82 -2.22
C ILE A 159 -27.40 -32.77 -3.06
N ASP A 160 -26.56 -32.26 -3.96
CA ASP A 160 -25.58 -33.03 -4.76
C ASP A 160 -24.42 -33.57 -3.92
N GLY A 161 -24.45 -33.42 -2.59
CA GLY A 161 -23.41 -33.92 -1.68
C GLY A 161 -22.12 -33.13 -1.66
N ALA A 162 -22.10 -31.90 -2.18
CA ALA A 162 -20.90 -31.07 -2.13
C ALA A 162 -20.66 -30.49 -0.72
N GLY A 163 -19.49 -30.71 -0.16
CA GLY A 163 -19.06 -30.12 1.11
C GLY A 163 -18.79 -28.61 0.97
N TYR A 164 -18.80 -27.90 2.09
CA TYR A 164 -18.63 -26.43 2.13
C TYR A 164 -17.40 -25.92 1.40
N LEU A 165 -16.26 -26.60 1.53
CA LEU A 165 -15.01 -26.19 0.85
C LEU A 165 -15.13 -26.36 -0.69
N ARG A 166 -15.80 -27.42 -1.16
CA ARG A 166 -16.05 -27.64 -2.58
C ARG A 166 -16.96 -26.55 -3.15
N ILE A 167 -18.02 -26.19 -2.44
CA ILE A 167 -18.93 -25.12 -2.81
C ILE A 167 -18.19 -23.77 -2.84
N PHE A 168 -17.36 -23.50 -1.84
CA PHE A 168 -16.53 -22.29 -1.80
C PHE A 168 -15.62 -22.20 -3.04
N MET A 169 -14.81 -23.22 -3.29
CA MET A 169 -13.79 -23.19 -4.36
C MET A 169 -14.39 -23.28 -5.76
N LYS A 170 -15.46 -24.04 -5.97
CA LYS A 170 -16.03 -24.30 -7.30
C LYS A 170 -17.21 -23.41 -7.67
N ILE A 171 -17.87 -22.80 -6.70
CA ILE A 171 -19.08 -21.99 -6.92
C ILE A 171 -18.85 -20.55 -6.45
N ALA A 172 -18.59 -20.36 -5.14
CA ALA A 172 -18.51 -19.02 -4.57
C ALA A 172 -17.37 -18.20 -5.17
N ILE A 173 -16.14 -18.71 -5.19
CA ILE A 173 -14.95 -18.01 -5.74
C ILE A 173 -15.11 -17.66 -7.22
N PRO A 174 -15.45 -18.61 -8.12
CA PRO A 174 -15.59 -18.29 -9.55
C PRO A 174 -16.69 -17.26 -9.85
N LEU A 175 -17.83 -17.34 -9.16
CA LEU A 175 -18.93 -16.37 -9.34
C LEU A 175 -18.61 -14.99 -8.75
N SER A 176 -17.65 -14.92 -7.84
CA SER A 176 -17.29 -13.68 -7.14
C SER A 176 -16.01 -13.02 -7.66
N LYS A 177 -15.49 -13.43 -8.81
CA LYS A 177 -14.30 -12.80 -9.41
C LYS A 177 -14.35 -11.27 -9.43
N PRO A 178 -15.45 -10.59 -9.78
CA PRO A 178 -15.48 -9.13 -9.83
C PRO A 178 -15.14 -8.49 -8.48
N ILE A 179 -15.76 -8.97 -7.39
CA ILE A 179 -15.50 -8.40 -6.06
C ILE A 179 -14.10 -8.76 -5.55
N LEU A 180 -13.60 -9.98 -5.85
CA LEU A 180 -12.27 -10.39 -5.47
C LEU A 180 -11.18 -9.54 -6.15
N VAL A 181 -11.37 -9.19 -7.42
CA VAL A 181 -10.49 -8.25 -8.14
C VAL A 181 -10.55 -6.86 -7.51
N THR A 182 -11.75 -6.39 -7.15
CA THR A 182 -11.93 -5.07 -6.50
C THR A 182 -11.19 -4.99 -5.16
N ILE A 183 -11.39 -5.97 -4.27
CA ILE A 183 -10.68 -5.98 -2.98
C ILE A 183 -9.17 -6.24 -3.16
N GLY A 184 -8.79 -6.98 -4.19
CA GLY A 184 -7.41 -7.17 -4.59
C GLY A 184 -6.74 -5.86 -4.99
N LEU A 185 -7.44 -5.02 -5.77
CA LEU A 185 -6.96 -3.68 -6.11
C LEU A 185 -6.79 -2.81 -4.87
N PHE A 186 -7.78 -2.79 -3.96
CA PHE A 186 -7.68 -2.02 -2.73
C PHE A 186 -6.52 -2.46 -1.84
N ALA A 187 -6.37 -3.78 -1.64
CA ALA A 187 -5.26 -4.33 -0.87
C ALA A 187 -3.91 -4.06 -1.56
N GLY A 188 -3.83 -4.26 -2.86
CA GLY A 188 -2.62 -4.01 -3.65
C GLY A 188 -2.15 -2.56 -3.54
N LEU A 189 -3.06 -1.60 -3.70
CA LEU A 189 -2.74 -0.19 -3.53
C LEU A 189 -2.33 0.15 -2.09
N ALA A 190 -2.97 -0.46 -1.08
CA ALA A 190 -2.62 -0.26 0.31
C ALA A 190 -1.19 -0.74 0.61
N TYR A 191 -0.83 -1.96 0.18
CA TYR A 191 0.51 -2.50 0.36
C TYR A 191 1.57 -1.74 -0.45
N TRP A 192 1.26 -1.35 -1.69
CA TRP A 192 2.18 -0.59 -2.52
C TRP A 192 2.54 0.77 -1.91
N ASN A 193 1.54 1.46 -1.34
CA ASN A 193 1.71 2.79 -0.77
C ASN A 193 2.11 2.78 0.72
N ASP A 194 2.39 1.60 1.30
CA ASP A 194 2.70 1.50 2.72
C ASP A 194 4.11 2.02 3.04
N TRP A 195 4.18 3.22 3.56
CA TRP A 195 5.35 3.80 4.20
C TRP A 195 5.29 3.73 5.73
N THR A 196 4.08 3.59 6.28
CA THR A 196 3.79 3.70 7.71
C THR A 196 4.37 2.52 8.48
N ASN A 197 4.13 1.29 8.02
CA ASN A 197 4.72 0.10 8.63
C ASN A 197 6.25 0.11 8.49
N GLY A 198 6.78 0.61 7.36
CA GLY A 198 8.22 0.82 7.18
C GLY A 198 8.80 1.77 8.22
N LEU A 199 8.12 2.89 8.49
CA LEU A 199 8.56 3.89 9.47
C LEU A 199 8.59 3.34 10.89
N TYR A 200 7.57 2.58 11.30
CA TYR A 200 7.44 2.13 12.69
C TYR A 200 8.18 0.83 12.97
N TYR A 201 8.17 -0.13 12.06
CA TYR A 201 8.65 -1.48 12.34
C TYR A 201 9.98 -1.83 11.70
N VAL A 202 10.49 -1.01 10.74
CA VAL A 202 11.72 -1.30 10.01
C VAL A 202 12.77 -0.23 10.27
N THR A 203 13.89 -0.65 10.85
CA THR A 203 15.06 0.23 11.13
C THR A 203 16.23 -0.07 10.21
N LYS A 204 16.25 -1.26 9.57
CA LYS A 204 17.31 -1.66 8.63
C LYS A 204 17.06 -1.02 7.27
N SER A 205 18.08 -0.35 6.73
CA SER A 205 17.99 0.36 5.44
C SER A 205 17.80 -0.57 4.24
N ASP A 206 18.29 -1.81 4.33
CA ASP A 206 18.15 -2.85 3.32
C ASP A 206 16.73 -3.47 3.24
N MET A 207 15.89 -3.20 4.24
CA MET A 207 14.52 -3.72 4.29
C MET A 207 13.44 -2.64 4.05
N LEU A 208 13.82 -1.48 3.55
CA LEU A 208 12.85 -0.42 3.25
C LEU A 208 12.11 -0.69 1.94
N SER A 209 10.76 -0.63 1.99
CA SER A 209 9.94 -0.53 0.78
C SER A 209 10.24 0.77 0.04
N ILE A 210 9.85 0.88 -1.24
CA ILE A 210 10.10 2.10 -2.01
C ILE A 210 9.44 3.33 -1.38
N GLN A 211 8.24 3.20 -0.84
CA GLN A 211 7.55 4.29 -0.16
C GLN A 211 8.20 4.66 1.18
N ALA A 212 8.67 3.66 1.94
CA ALA A 212 9.41 3.89 3.18
C ALA A 212 10.77 4.54 2.92
N LEU A 213 11.47 4.13 1.85
CA LEU A 213 12.72 4.75 1.40
C LEU A 213 12.51 6.22 1.02
N LEU A 214 11.44 6.53 0.25
CA LEU A 214 11.04 7.89 -0.10
C LEU A 214 10.78 8.74 1.14
N ASN A 215 9.98 8.21 2.07
CA ASN A 215 9.67 8.93 3.30
C ASN A 215 10.92 9.19 4.14
N LYS A 216 11.83 8.20 4.24
CA LYS A 216 13.12 8.38 4.91
C LYS A 216 13.94 9.48 4.25
N MET A 217 14.08 9.49 2.92
CA MET A 217 14.77 10.56 2.20
C MET A 217 14.20 11.94 2.50
N ILE A 218 12.87 12.06 2.59
CA ILE A 218 12.20 13.32 2.93
C ILE A 218 12.57 13.76 4.35
N LEU A 219 12.54 12.84 5.33
CA LEU A 219 12.88 13.14 6.71
C LEU A 219 14.36 13.51 6.89
N ASP A 220 15.26 12.79 6.23
CA ASP A 220 16.71 13.04 6.29
C ASP A 220 17.02 14.45 5.75
N ILE A 221 16.36 14.86 4.67
CA ILE A 221 16.52 16.20 4.10
C ILE A 221 15.95 17.30 5.02
N GLN A 222 14.78 17.06 5.63
CA GLN A 222 14.22 18.00 6.60
C GLN A 222 15.14 18.19 7.81
N ALA A 223 15.76 17.12 8.29
CA ALA A 223 16.73 17.18 9.37
C ALA A 223 17.97 18.00 8.98
N LEU A 224 18.51 17.80 7.79
CA LEU A 224 19.66 18.55 7.29
C LEU A 224 19.35 20.05 7.16
N THR A 225 18.17 20.41 6.65
CA THR A 225 17.75 21.82 6.54
C THR A 225 17.52 22.49 7.88
N ALA A 226 17.00 21.76 8.86
CA ALA A 226 16.80 22.28 10.22
C ALA A 226 18.14 22.56 10.96
N HIS A 227 19.17 21.77 10.68
CA HIS A 227 20.50 21.97 11.28
C HIS A 227 21.38 22.98 10.54
N SER A 228 21.11 23.26 9.25
CA SER A 228 21.92 24.19 8.42
C SER A 228 21.72 25.67 8.75
N THR A 229 20.77 26.03 9.59
CA THR A 229 20.60 27.42 10.05
C THR A 229 21.72 27.84 11.05
N ALA A 230 22.59 26.93 11.48
CA ALA A 230 23.62 27.18 12.47
C ALA A 230 25.04 27.39 11.92
N ASP A 231 25.37 26.94 10.71
CA ASP A 231 26.74 27.10 10.20
C ASP A 231 26.78 27.14 8.65
N SER A 232 26.79 28.35 8.10
CA SER A 232 26.69 28.65 6.69
C SER A 232 28.07 28.68 6.02
N GLY A 233 28.62 27.53 5.66
CA GLY A 233 29.93 27.53 4.98
C GLY A 233 30.17 26.49 3.92
N ALA A 234 29.55 25.35 3.99
CA ALA A 234 29.78 24.25 3.03
C ALA A 234 28.50 23.48 2.73
N MET A 235 27.48 24.16 2.19
CA MET A 235 26.36 23.46 1.58
C MET A 235 26.85 22.75 0.32
N MET A 236 27.21 21.50 0.50
CA MET A 236 27.29 20.56 -0.62
C MET A 236 25.90 20.58 -1.28
N GLN A 237 25.82 21.10 -2.53
CA GLN A 237 24.60 21.22 -3.32
C GLN A 237 24.10 19.82 -3.71
N ILE A 238 23.57 19.08 -2.72
CA ILE A 238 22.82 17.86 -3.03
C ILE A 238 21.48 18.33 -3.57
N PRO A 239 21.09 17.95 -4.78
CA PRO A 239 19.81 18.33 -5.38
C PRO A 239 18.67 17.63 -4.62
N GLN A 240 18.15 18.32 -3.60
CA GLN A 240 17.26 17.74 -2.60
C GLN A 240 15.82 17.66 -3.07
N VAL A 241 15.34 18.74 -3.74
CA VAL A 241 13.95 18.85 -4.18
C VAL A 241 13.73 18.07 -5.46
N SER A 242 14.63 18.19 -6.42
CA SER A 242 14.53 17.46 -7.69
C SER A 242 14.67 15.95 -7.52
N ILE A 243 15.53 15.46 -6.61
CA ILE A 243 15.62 14.03 -6.28
C ILE A 243 14.31 13.52 -5.69
N ARG A 244 13.67 14.25 -4.76
CA ARG A 244 12.36 13.85 -4.22
C ARG A 244 11.33 13.69 -5.33
N MET A 245 11.25 14.66 -6.24
CA MET A 245 10.30 14.61 -7.35
C MET A 245 10.59 13.44 -8.29
N ALA A 246 11.88 13.18 -8.59
CA ALA A 246 12.28 12.08 -9.43
C ALA A 246 11.98 10.71 -8.81
N VAL A 247 12.28 10.50 -7.51
CA VAL A 247 11.97 9.25 -6.83
C VAL A 247 10.47 9.06 -6.64
N ALA A 248 9.73 10.15 -6.34
CA ALA A 248 8.27 10.10 -6.28
C ALA A 248 7.65 9.74 -7.64
N PHE A 249 8.15 10.32 -8.73
CA PHE A 249 7.71 9.97 -10.07
C PHE A 249 7.98 8.49 -10.39
N VAL A 250 9.20 8.01 -10.12
CA VAL A 250 9.57 6.61 -10.29
C VAL A 250 8.67 5.68 -9.46
N ALA A 251 8.32 6.04 -8.22
CA ALA A 251 7.46 5.22 -7.36
C ALA A 251 5.99 5.15 -7.83
N ILE A 252 5.49 6.15 -8.56
CA ILE A 252 4.13 6.21 -9.08
C ILE A 252 3.97 5.41 -10.38
N VAL A 253 5.02 5.29 -11.19
CA VAL A 253 4.95 4.64 -12.52
C VAL A 253 4.24 3.28 -12.50
N PRO A 254 4.51 2.33 -11.57
CA PRO A 254 3.84 1.04 -11.57
C PRO A 254 2.33 1.10 -11.22
N ILE A 255 1.86 2.20 -10.62
CA ILE A 255 0.43 2.39 -10.31
C ILE A 255 -0.32 2.90 -11.55
N LEU A 256 0.40 3.56 -12.48
CA LEU A 256 -0.18 4.14 -13.70
C LEU A 256 -0.30 3.13 -14.84
N ILE A 257 0.39 2.00 -14.77
CA ILE A 257 0.38 0.91 -15.76
C ILE A 257 -0.62 -0.16 -15.33
#